data_df57f61e7e6d6f7cf4d288567873d379
#
_entry.id   df57f61e7e6d6f7cf4d288567873d379
#
_cell.length_a   1.000
_cell.length_b   1.000
_cell.length_c   1.000
_cell.angle_alpha   90.00
_cell.angle_beta   90.00
_cell.angle_gamma   90.00
#
_symmetry.space_group_name_H-M   'P 1'
#
loop_
_entity.id
_entity.type
_entity.pdbx_description
1 polymer ?
#
loop_
_entity_poly.entity_id
_entity_poly.type
_entity_poly.pdbx_seq_one_letter_code
_entity_poly.pdbx_strand_id
1 'polypeptide(L)'
;MPEFELPYRLIALDLDGTLLTPQKELTEGNRRALLAAAGRGAHIVPTTGRFFEGMPEAVRSLPCIRYAITINGAQVQDRQTGEVLYRAEIPNRRAIEVMEQLDTLPVIYDCYMDNWGYMTETLYAQGPAYIQDPHVLKMLLELRKPVPELKAFLRETGRDVQKIQFFFPTVEERIRRLPQMQALFPDLNVCSALGNNVEINAPAANKGDALKALCRHLGLPVSQSLAFGDGLNDLSMIQAAGLGVAMENGDPAVKAAAGAIAPSCGEDGVGRFMETLLEQGLL
;
A
#
# COMPACT_ATOMS: atom_id res chain seq x y z
N MET A 1 -24.73 21.67 23.24
CA MET A 1 -24.66 20.57 22.26
C MET A 1 -23.19 20.38 21.96
N PRO A 2 -22.61 19.17 21.95
CA PRO A 2 -21.26 19.02 21.48
C PRO A 2 -21.24 19.55 20.03
N GLU A 3 -20.28 20.42 19.70
CA GLU A 3 -19.98 20.78 18.32
C GLU A 3 -19.69 19.48 17.60
N PHE A 4 -20.58 19.06 16.72
CA PHE A 4 -20.32 17.93 15.84
C PHE A 4 -19.13 18.32 14.99
N GLU A 5 -18.03 17.60 15.15
CA GLU A 5 -16.86 17.75 14.32
C GLU A 5 -17.27 17.67 12.85
N LEU A 6 -16.58 18.45 12.03
CA LEU A 6 -16.82 18.51 10.58
C LEU A 6 -16.83 17.10 9.99
N PRO A 7 -17.71 16.79 9.03
CA PRO A 7 -17.80 15.45 8.44
C PRO A 7 -16.47 15.04 7.82
N TYR A 8 -16.18 13.74 7.82
CA TYR A 8 -15.01 13.20 7.17
C TYR A 8 -15.11 13.38 5.65
N ARG A 9 -14.12 14.03 5.07
CA ARG A 9 -14.09 14.41 3.65
C ARG A 9 -13.13 13.57 2.80
N LEU A 10 -12.22 12.84 3.44
CA LEU A 10 -11.28 11.95 2.79
C LEU A 10 -11.28 10.60 3.51
N ILE A 11 -11.45 9.51 2.76
CA ILE A 11 -11.51 8.15 3.28
C ILE A 11 -10.38 7.35 2.62
N ALA A 12 -9.32 7.11 3.37
CA ALA A 12 -8.18 6.29 2.97
C ALA A 12 -8.44 4.82 3.36
N LEU A 13 -8.30 3.92 2.40
CA LEU A 13 -8.68 2.51 2.55
C LEU A 13 -7.52 1.62 2.13
N ASP A 14 -6.97 0.85 3.06
CA ASP A 14 -6.19 -0.31 2.63
C ASP A 14 -7.08 -1.32 1.91
N LEU A 15 -6.47 -2.19 1.12
CA LEU A 15 -7.19 -3.15 0.31
C LEU A 15 -7.17 -4.56 0.90
N ASP A 16 -5.97 -5.13 1.04
CA ASP A 16 -5.78 -6.55 1.39
C ASP A 16 -5.94 -6.79 2.88
N GLY A 17 -7.04 -7.41 3.29
CA GLY A 17 -7.36 -7.59 4.72
C GLY A 17 -8.20 -6.46 5.32
N THR A 18 -8.51 -5.43 4.52
CA THR A 18 -9.33 -4.28 4.92
C THR A 18 -10.58 -4.15 4.04
N LEU A 19 -10.47 -3.58 2.84
CA LEU A 19 -11.62 -3.39 1.94
C LEU A 19 -12.03 -4.68 1.24
N LEU A 20 -11.05 -5.52 0.90
CA LEU A 20 -11.25 -6.77 0.15
C LEU A 20 -11.42 -7.96 1.10
N THR A 21 -12.27 -8.89 0.71
CA THR A 21 -12.40 -10.18 1.40
C THR A 21 -11.09 -10.98 1.37
N PRO A 22 -10.96 -12.06 2.17
CA PRO A 22 -9.82 -12.98 2.04
C PRO A 22 -9.62 -13.53 0.64
N GLN A 23 -10.70 -13.62 -0.17
CA GLN A 23 -10.67 -14.04 -1.59
C GLN A 23 -10.30 -12.92 -2.54
N LYS A 24 -9.97 -11.73 -2.03
CA LYS A 24 -9.59 -10.53 -2.79
C LYS A 24 -10.72 -9.93 -3.63
N GLU A 25 -11.94 -10.07 -3.15
CA GLU A 25 -13.15 -9.55 -3.79
C GLU A 25 -13.66 -8.30 -3.07
N LEU A 26 -14.18 -7.34 -3.84
CA LEU A 26 -14.95 -6.21 -3.32
C LEU A 26 -16.42 -6.61 -3.20
N THR A 27 -16.92 -6.64 -1.99
CA THR A 27 -18.33 -7.00 -1.74
C THR A 27 -19.28 -5.89 -2.18
N GLU A 28 -20.55 -6.24 -2.43
CA GLU A 28 -21.56 -5.25 -2.79
C GLU A 28 -21.92 -4.33 -1.61
N GLY A 29 -21.79 -4.82 -0.35
CA GLY A 29 -21.98 -4.00 0.85
C GLY A 29 -20.93 -2.88 0.92
N ASN A 30 -19.64 -3.25 0.83
CA ASN A 30 -18.55 -2.28 0.79
C ASN A 30 -18.71 -1.31 -0.39
N ARG A 31 -19.01 -1.82 -1.59
CA ARG A 31 -19.19 -1.00 -2.80
C ARG A 31 -20.28 0.07 -2.62
N ARG A 32 -21.46 -0.31 -2.09
CA ARG A 32 -22.56 0.64 -1.85
C ARG A 32 -22.18 1.74 -0.87
N ALA A 33 -21.53 1.38 0.25
CA ALA A 33 -21.11 2.36 1.24
C ALA A 33 -20.09 3.37 0.69
N LEU A 34 -19.11 2.91 -0.13
CA LEU A 34 -18.15 3.80 -0.81
C LEU A 34 -18.86 4.78 -1.75
N LEU A 35 -19.78 4.30 -2.57
CA LEU A 35 -20.53 5.15 -3.50
C LEU A 35 -21.45 6.13 -2.77
N ALA A 36 -22.06 5.72 -1.67
CA ALA A 36 -22.91 6.60 -0.86
C ALA A 36 -22.10 7.75 -0.22
N ALA A 37 -20.93 7.45 0.36
CA ALA A 37 -20.03 8.47 0.91
C ALA A 37 -19.50 9.41 -0.17
N ALA A 38 -19.12 8.89 -1.32
CA ALA A 38 -18.70 9.69 -2.47
C ALA A 38 -19.83 10.60 -2.98
N GLY A 39 -21.08 10.10 -3.00
CA GLY A 39 -22.26 10.89 -3.35
C GLY A 39 -22.53 12.07 -2.40
N ARG A 40 -21.98 12.02 -1.19
CA ARG A 40 -22.00 13.13 -0.21
C ARG A 40 -20.74 14.01 -0.26
N GLY A 41 -19.85 13.76 -1.23
CA GLY A 41 -18.67 14.58 -1.50
C GLY A 41 -17.39 14.13 -0.80
N ALA A 42 -17.36 12.92 -0.21
CA ALA A 42 -16.13 12.36 0.33
C ALA A 42 -15.21 11.82 -0.79
N HIS A 43 -13.90 12.04 -0.66
CA HIS A 43 -12.89 11.45 -1.53
C HIS A 43 -12.58 10.03 -1.08
N ILE A 44 -12.86 9.05 -1.92
CA ILE A 44 -12.52 7.63 -1.68
C ILE A 44 -11.14 7.36 -2.25
N VAL A 45 -10.20 6.94 -1.40
CA VAL A 45 -8.77 6.84 -1.73
C VAL A 45 -8.23 5.45 -1.38
N PRO A 46 -8.11 4.53 -2.35
CA PRO A 46 -7.37 3.30 -2.13
C PRO A 46 -5.93 3.63 -1.74
N THR A 47 -5.44 2.99 -0.65
CA THR A 47 -4.15 3.27 -0.02
C THR A 47 -3.43 1.95 0.23
N THR A 48 -2.59 1.50 -0.72
CA THR A 48 -2.12 0.12 -0.78
C THR A 48 -0.62 -0.03 -1.04
N GLY A 49 -0.05 -1.18 -0.68
CA GLY A 49 1.31 -1.58 -1.09
C GLY A 49 1.44 -1.96 -2.56
N ARG A 50 0.31 -2.12 -3.26
CA ARG A 50 0.28 -2.42 -4.69
C ARG A 50 0.54 -1.15 -5.51
N PHE A 51 1.01 -1.28 -6.75
CA PHE A 51 0.87 -0.22 -7.74
C PHE A 51 -0.54 -0.25 -8.34
N PHE A 52 -0.94 0.81 -9.03
CA PHE A 52 -2.34 1.00 -9.42
C PHE A 52 -2.88 -0.17 -10.29
N GLU A 53 -2.13 -0.59 -11.31
CA GLU A 53 -2.53 -1.70 -12.18
C GLU A 53 -2.58 -3.06 -11.47
N GLY A 54 -1.93 -3.19 -10.32
CA GLY A 54 -1.98 -4.38 -9.45
C GLY A 54 -3.19 -4.43 -8.51
N MET A 55 -4.03 -3.39 -8.49
CA MET A 55 -5.29 -3.43 -7.75
C MET A 55 -6.34 -4.25 -8.51
N PRO A 56 -7.27 -4.93 -7.82
CA PRO A 56 -8.39 -5.59 -8.46
C PRO A 56 -9.22 -4.63 -9.33
N GLU A 57 -9.66 -5.11 -10.49
CA GLU A 57 -10.47 -4.33 -11.43
C GLU A 57 -11.73 -3.76 -10.78
N ALA A 58 -12.38 -4.53 -9.89
CA ALA A 58 -13.55 -4.11 -9.14
C ALA A 58 -13.33 -2.84 -8.30
N VAL A 59 -12.09 -2.57 -7.86
CA VAL A 59 -11.72 -1.34 -7.16
C VAL A 59 -11.34 -0.25 -8.16
N ARG A 60 -10.46 -0.58 -9.13
CA ARG A 60 -9.94 0.40 -10.10
C ARG A 60 -11.05 1.06 -10.94
N SER A 61 -12.10 0.30 -11.26
CA SER A 61 -13.23 0.75 -12.08
C SER A 61 -14.31 1.51 -11.30
N LEU A 62 -14.16 1.67 -9.99
CA LEU A 62 -15.14 2.46 -9.22
C LEU A 62 -15.11 3.92 -9.67
N PRO A 63 -16.26 4.50 -10.04
CA PRO A 63 -16.32 5.86 -10.59
C PRO A 63 -15.95 6.94 -9.56
N CYS A 64 -15.93 6.61 -8.28
CA CYS A 64 -15.57 7.50 -7.19
C CYS A 64 -14.05 7.56 -6.90
N ILE A 65 -13.21 6.72 -7.54
CA ILE A 65 -11.76 6.71 -7.32
C ILE A 65 -11.09 7.73 -8.24
N ARG A 66 -10.85 8.92 -7.72
CA ARG A 66 -10.04 9.94 -8.39
C ARG A 66 -8.58 9.91 -7.96
N TYR A 67 -8.31 9.74 -6.68
CA TYR A 67 -6.97 9.70 -6.12
C TYR A 67 -6.60 8.30 -5.67
N ALA A 68 -5.33 7.94 -5.77
CA ALA A 68 -4.81 6.69 -5.23
C ALA A 68 -3.46 6.91 -4.56
N ILE A 69 -3.28 6.29 -3.40
CA ILE A 69 -2.01 6.16 -2.69
C ILE A 69 -1.49 4.74 -2.94
N THR A 70 -0.35 4.63 -3.59
CA THR A 70 0.21 3.35 -4.06
C THR A 70 1.60 3.10 -3.49
N ILE A 71 2.02 1.84 -3.55
CA ILE A 71 3.39 1.39 -3.21
C ILE A 71 3.76 1.84 -1.79
N ASN A 72 2.88 1.51 -0.81
CA ASN A 72 3.03 1.88 0.62
C ASN A 72 3.14 3.39 0.87
N GLY A 73 2.61 4.23 -0.03
CA GLY A 73 2.72 5.70 0.09
C GLY A 73 3.90 6.30 -0.66
N ALA A 74 4.62 5.52 -1.48
CA ALA A 74 5.67 6.07 -2.34
C ALA A 74 5.12 7.01 -3.42
N GLN A 75 3.83 6.89 -3.77
CA GLN A 75 3.19 7.74 -4.76
C GLN A 75 1.75 8.08 -4.38
N VAL A 76 1.37 9.34 -4.60
CA VAL A 76 -0.02 9.80 -4.66
C VAL A 76 -0.28 10.33 -6.06
N GLN A 77 -1.33 9.85 -6.70
CA GLN A 77 -1.66 10.24 -8.07
C GLN A 77 -3.13 10.64 -8.20
N ASP A 78 -3.39 11.74 -8.94
CA ASP A 78 -4.69 12.07 -9.49
C ASP A 78 -4.91 11.21 -10.75
N ARG A 79 -5.88 10.31 -10.71
CA ARG A 79 -6.20 9.38 -11.81
C ARG A 79 -6.92 10.05 -12.98
N GLN A 80 -7.53 11.19 -12.74
CA GLN A 80 -8.25 11.93 -13.78
C GLN A 80 -7.27 12.72 -14.67
N THR A 81 -6.25 13.34 -14.06
CA THR A 81 -5.26 14.15 -14.78
C THR A 81 -3.97 13.40 -15.11
N GLY A 82 -3.69 12.31 -14.39
CA GLY A 82 -2.42 11.59 -14.43
C GLY A 82 -1.31 12.25 -13.62
N GLU A 83 -1.59 13.38 -12.95
CA GLU A 83 -0.61 14.12 -12.18
C GLU A 83 -0.16 13.34 -10.94
N VAL A 84 1.15 13.33 -10.68
CA VAL A 84 1.73 12.78 -9.45
C VAL A 84 1.86 13.90 -8.43
N LEU A 85 1.05 13.82 -7.36
CA LEU A 85 0.91 14.83 -6.33
C LEU A 85 1.94 14.70 -5.20
N TYR A 86 2.49 13.49 -5.03
CA TYR A 86 3.50 13.18 -4.02
C TYR A 86 4.37 12.03 -4.50
N ARG A 87 5.68 12.12 -4.25
CA ARG A 87 6.68 11.07 -4.47
C ARG A 87 7.58 10.92 -3.25
N ALA A 88 7.86 9.67 -2.90
CA ALA A 88 8.87 9.30 -1.92
C ALA A 88 9.63 8.09 -2.46
N GLU A 89 10.79 8.32 -3.05
CA GLU A 89 11.54 7.34 -3.83
C GLU A 89 12.94 7.17 -3.25
N ILE A 90 13.50 5.98 -3.40
CA ILE A 90 14.90 5.67 -3.10
C ILE A 90 15.74 6.24 -4.24
N PRO A 91 16.73 7.10 -3.98
CA PRO A 91 17.59 7.63 -5.03
C PRO A 91 18.22 6.50 -5.86
N ASN A 92 18.30 6.68 -7.18
CA ASN A 92 18.80 5.69 -8.14
C ASN A 92 20.10 5.01 -7.69
N ARG A 93 21.10 5.81 -7.33
CA ARG A 93 22.39 5.29 -6.85
C ARG A 93 22.22 4.40 -5.62
N ARG A 94 21.40 4.84 -4.65
CA ARG A 94 21.16 4.08 -3.43
C ARG A 94 20.43 2.77 -3.71
N ALA A 95 19.47 2.77 -4.64
CA ALA A 95 18.77 1.56 -5.06
C ALA A 95 19.72 0.53 -5.68
N ILE A 96 20.68 0.98 -6.49
CA ILE A 96 21.72 0.12 -7.06
C ILE A 96 22.62 -0.46 -5.98
N GLU A 97 23.06 0.34 -5.00
CA GLU A 97 23.85 -0.11 -3.85
C GLU A 97 23.11 -1.18 -3.04
N VAL A 98 21.79 -1.01 -2.81
CA VAL A 98 20.96 -2.03 -2.16
C VAL A 98 20.94 -3.32 -2.98
N MET A 99 20.72 -3.24 -4.30
CA MET A 99 20.68 -4.43 -5.17
C MET A 99 22.03 -5.15 -5.22
N GLU A 100 23.15 -4.42 -5.19
CA GLU A 100 24.50 -5.02 -5.11
C GLU A 100 24.70 -5.81 -3.80
N GLN A 101 24.12 -5.36 -2.68
CA GLN A 101 24.11 -6.14 -1.45
C GLN A 101 23.18 -7.37 -1.56
N LEU A 102 22.03 -7.23 -2.20
CA LEU A 102 21.11 -8.37 -2.42
C LEU A 102 21.71 -9.46 -3.30
N ASP A 103 22.61 -9.13 -4.24
CA ASP A 103 23.33 -10.13 -5.07
C ASP A 103 24.22 -11.08 -4.24
N THR A 104 24.58 -10.69 -3.02
CA THR A 104 25.36 -11.53 -2.10
C THR A 104 24.49 -12.54 -1.33
N LEU A 105 23.18 -12.47 -1.49
CA LEU A 105 22.19 -13.27 -0.77
C LEU A 105 21.46 -14.25 -1.74
N PRO A 106 20.97 -15.37 -1.22
CA PRO A 106 20.16 -16.29 -2.02
C PRO A 106 18.72 -15.77 -2.15
N VAL A 107 18.53 -14.66 -2.87
CA VAL A 107 17.24 -14.02 -3.06
C VAL A 107 16.98 -13.71 -4.53
N ILE A 108 15.73 -13.64 -4.91
CA ILE A 108 15.30 -12.96 -6.13
C ILE A 108 14.72 -11.60 -5.76
N TYR A 109 14.94 -10.58 -6.58
CA TYR A 109 14.44 -9.23 -6.31
C TYR A 109 13.92 -8.53 -7.56
N ASP A 110 12.99 -7.61 -7.34
CA ASP A 110 12.45 -6.67 -8.33
C ASP A 110 12.46 -5.24 -7.77
N CYS A 111 12.20 -4.26 -8.61
CA CYS A 111 11.93 -2.90 -8.15
C CYS A 111 10.75 -2.27 -8.88
N TYR A 112 10.18 -1.23 -8.26
CA TYR A 112 9.07 -0.47 -8.81
C TYR A 112 9.54 0.92 -9.21
N MET A 113 9.24 1.30 -10.46
CA MET A 113 9.49 2.63 -11.01
C MET A 113 8.29 3.07 -11.83
N ASP A 114 7.92 4.33 -11.75
CA ASP A 114 6.78 4.90 -12.48
C ASP A 114 5.50 4.05 -12.34
N ASN A 115 5.26 3.58 -11.10
CA ASN A 115 4.10 2.76 -10.76
C ASN A 115 4.02 1.43 -11.56
N TRP A 116 5.19 0.83 -11.88
CA TRP A 116 5.31 -0.46 -12.53
C TRP A 116 6.50 -1.27 -11.98
N GLY A 117 6.39 -2.61 -12.03
CA GLY A 117 7.44 -3.51 -11.57
C GLY A 117 8.44 -3.89 -12.67
N TYR A 118 9.74 -3.95 -12.33
CA TYR A 118 10.84 -4.36 -13.22
C TYR A 118 11.73 -5.39 -12.53
N MET A 119 12.19 -6.39 -13.29
CA MET A 119 13.00 -7.49 -12.77
C MET A 119 14.01 -7.95 -13.81
N THR A 120 15.22 -8.39 -13.38
CA THR A 120 16.17 -9.03 -14.27
C THR A 120 15.60 -10.34 -14.83
N GLU A 121 15.74 -10.59 -16.14
CA GLU A 121 15.18 -11.78 -16.82
C GLU A 121 15.56 -13.11 -16.13
N THR A 122 16.80 -13.25 -15.70
CA THR A 122 17.26 -14.46 -15.01
C THR A 122 16.60 -14.67 -13.65
N LEU A 123 16.38 -13.60 -12.88
CA LEU A 123 15.67 -13.66 -11.59
C LEU A 123 14.16 -13.88 -11.81
N TYR A 124 13.57 -13.27 -12.83
CA TYR A 124 12.18 -13.50 -13.21
C TYR A 124 11.91 -14.99 -13.52
N ALA A 125 12.80 -15.64 -14.26
CA ALA A 125 12.70 -17.07 -14.56
C ALA A 125 12.80 -17.97 -13.30
N GLN A 126 13.41 -17.49 -12.21
CA GLN A 126 13.52 -18.19 -10.94
C GLN A 126 12.29 -18.02 -10.04
N GLY A 127 11.37 -17.15 -10.37
CA GLY A 127 10.15 -16.85 -9.57
C GLY A 127 9.47 -18.12 -9.01
N PRO A 128 9.18 -19.15 -9.84
CA PRO A 128 8.52 -20.37 -9.35
C PRO A 128 9.28 -21.16 -8.27
N ALA A 129 10.61 -21.00 -8.17
CA ALA A 129 11.41 -21.67 -7.14
C ALA A 129 11.36 -20.94 -5.78
N TYR A 130 11.09 -19.63 -5.78
CA TYR A 130 11.07 -18.80 -4.58
C TYR A 130 9.67 -18.50 -4.06
N ILE A 131 8.67 -18.46 -4.93
CA ILE A 131 7.31 -18.03 -4.57
C ILE A 131 6.37 -19.24 -4.63
N GLN A 132 6.00 -19.73 -3.45
CA GLN A 132 5.13 -20.91 -3.30
C GLN A 132 3.64 -20.58 -3.42
N ASP A 133 3.24 -19.34 -3.08
CA ASP A 133 1.85 -18.89 -3.22
C ASP A 133 1.53 -18.68 -4.71
N PRO A 134 0.57 -19.43 -5.28
CA PRO A 134 0.23 -19.32 -6.70
C PRO A 134 -0.30 -17.94 -7.10
N HIS A 135 -0.98 -17.26 -6.18
CA HIS A 135 -1.54 -15.93 -6.43
C HIS A 135 -0.42 -14.88 -6.50
N VAL A 136 0.52 -14.93 -5.55
CA VAL A 136 1.69 -14.03 -5.53
C VAL A 136 2.58 -14.29 -6.74
N LEU A 137 2.80 -15.56 -7.10
CA LEU A 137 3.57 -15.94 -8.30
C LEU A 137 2.90 -15.42 -9.57
N LYS A 138 1.59 -15.60 -9.72
CA LYS A 138 0.83 -15.05 -10.85
C LYS A 138 0.99 -13.54 -10.95
N MET A 139 0.85 -12.82 -9.84
CA MET A 139 1.05 -11.37 -9.79
C MET A 139 2.48 -10.97 -10.22
N LEU A 140 3.50 -11.71 -9.80
CA LEU A 140 4.87 -11.44 -10.23
C LEU A 140 5.00 -11.63 -11.75
N LEU A 141 4.54 -12.74 -12.28
CA LEU A 141 4.68 -13.09 -13.70
C LEU A 141 3.87 -12.16 -14.63
N GLU A 142 2.70 -11.70 -14.20
CA GLU A 142 1.85 -10.83 -15.02
C GLU A 142 2.20 -9.34 -14.90
N LEU A 143 2.72 -8.93 -13.74
CA LEU A 143 2.88 -7.52 -13.38
C LEU A 143 4.35 -7.07 -13.27
N ARG A 144 5.30 -7.85 -13.80
CA ARG A 144 6.70 -7.44 -13.91
C ARG A 144 7.13 -7.39 -15.37
N LYS A 145 7.88 -6.36 -15.70
CA LYS A 145 8.57 -6.22 -16.98
C LYS A 145 9.98 -6.78 -16.81
N PRO A 146 10.29 -7.93 -17.44
CA PRO A 146 11.65 -8.42 -17.44
C PRO A 146 12.55 -7.48 -18.27
N VAL A 147 13.75 -7.25 -17.74
CA VAL A 147 14.83 -6.50 -18.42
C VAL A 147 16.10 -7.35 -18.40
N PRO A 148 17.02 -7.23 -19.38
CA PRO A 148 18.22 -8.06 -19.44
C PRO A 148 19.05 -7.99 -18.14
N GLU A 149 19.26 -6.78 -17.60
CA GLU A 149 19.95 -6.54 -16.33
C GLU A 149 19.39 -5.27 -15.67
N LEU A 150 18.79 -5.45 -14.48
CA LEU A 150 18.03 -4.38 -13.81
C LEU A 150 18.91 -3.20 -13.37
N LYS A 151 20.11 -3.45 -12.84
CA LYS A 151 21.01 -2.37 -12.38
C LYS A 151 21.59 -1.57 -13.56
N ALA A 152 21.83 -2.24 -14.71
CA ALA A 152 22.23 -1.54 -15.93
C ALA A 152 21.10 -0.64 -16.45
N PHE A 153 19.87 -1.17 -16.46
CA PHE A 153 18.67 -0.42 -16.80
C PHE A 153 18.45 0.81 -15.90
N LEU A 154 18.68 0.66 -14.58
CA LEU A 154 18.63 1.78 -13.64
C LEU A 154 19.72 2.82 -13.94
N ARG A 155 20.97 2.41 -14.22
CA ARG A 155 22.06 3.34 -14.56
C ARG A 155 21.77 4.11 -15.85
N GLU A 156 21.20 3.45 -16.85
CA GLU A 156 20.85 4.06 -18.13
C GLU A 156 19.70 5.08 -17.99
N THR A 157 18.64 4.70 -17.27
CA THR A 157 17.46 5.55 -17.12
C THR A 157 17.62 6.67 -16.10
N GLY A 158 18.52 6.53 -15.12
CA GLY A 158 18.73 7.47 -14.03
C GLY A 158 17.54 7.63 -13.09
N ARG A 159 16.53 6.75 -13.19
CA ARG A 159 15.27 6.86 -12.42
C ARG A 159 15.45 6.43 -10.98
N ASP A 160 14.80 7.15 -10.09
CA ASP A 160 14.64 6.77 -8.69
C ASP A 160 13.63 5.61 -8.55
N VAL A 161 13.70 4.90 -7.44
CA VAL A 161 12.98 3.63 -7.22
C VAL A 161 11.94 3.80 -6.11
N GLN A 162 10.69 3.47 -6.41
CA GLN A 162 9.57 3.58 -5.46
C GLN A 162 9.61 2.50 -4.38
N LYS A 163 10.03 1.27 -4.74
CA LYS A 163 10.17 0.13 -3.85
C LYS A 163 11.15 -0.88 -4.44
N ILE A 164 11.97 -1.51 -3.60
CA ILE A 164 12.66 -2.75 -3.90
C ILE A 164 11.95 -3.86 -3.12
N GLN A 165 11.63 -4.96 -3.78
CA GLN A 165 11.05 -6.13 -3.15
C GLN A 165 11.94 -7.34 -3.45
N PHE A 166 12.13 -8.20 -2.47
CA PHE A 166 12.88 -9.43 -2.65
C PHE A 166 12.30 -10.60 -1.84
N PHE A 167 12.57 -11.81 -2.29
CA PHE A 167 12.05 -13.04 -1.72
C PHE A 167 13.19 -13.94 -1.28
N PHE A 168 13.16 -14.35 -0.02
CA PHE A 168 14.01 -15.44 0.46
C PHE A 168 13.45 -16.80 -0.01
N PRO A 169 14.29 -17.87 -0.02
CA PRO A 169 13.81 -19.21 -0.38
C PRO A 169 12.67 -19.71 0.51
N THR A 170 12.68 -19.35 1.81
CA THR A 170 11.67 -19.79 2.78
C THR A 170 11.26 -18.66 3.75
N VAL A 171 10.11 -18.84 4.40
CA VAL A 171 9.60 -17.93 5.44
C VAL A 171 10.53 -17.91 6.65
N GLU A 172 11.09 -19.05 7.05
CA GLU A 172 12.01 -19.18 8.18
C GLU A 172 13.29 -18.39 7.93
N GLU A 173 13.81 -18.45 6.70
CA GLU A 173 14.99 -17.67 6.35
C GLU A 173 14.71 -16.18 6.37
N ARG A 174 13.58 -15.73 5.88
CA ARG A 174 13.13 -14.35 5.99
C ARG A 174 13.02 -13.91 7.45
N ILE A 175 12.37 -14.69 8.33
CA ILE A 175 12.23 -14.35 9.76
C ILE A 175 13.60 -14.17 10.40
N ARG A 176 14.52 -15.08 10.15
CA ARG A 176 15.89 -15.06 10.70
C ARG A 176 16.70 -13.86 10.20
N ARG A 177 16.53 -13.46 8.92
CA ARG A 177 17.36 -12.44 8.28
C ARG A 177 16.76 -11.03 8.31
N LEU A 178 15.48 -10.87 8.53
CA LEU A 178 14.82 -9.55 8.53
C LEU A 178 15.50 -8.54 9.46
N PRO A 179 15.87 -8.85 10.72
CA PRO A 179 16.59 -7.91 11.57
C PRO A 179 17.97 -7.52 11.03
N GLN A 180 18.65 -8.43 10.33
CA GLN A 180 19.94 -8.15 9.68
C GLN A 180 19.76 -7.20 8.49
N MET A 181 18.68 -7.35 7.70
CA MET A 181 18.37 -6.45 6.60
C MET A 181 18.02 -5.05 7.11
N GLN A 182 17.26 -4.95 8.19
CA GLN A 182 16.99 -3.67 8.86
C GLN A 182 18.26 -2.98 9.36
N ALA A 183 19.18 -3.73 9.91
CA ALA A 183 20.48 -3.20 10.36
C ALA A 183 21.42 -2.81 9.19
N LEU A 184 21.31 -3.51 8.04
CA LEU A 184 22.11 -3.25 6.85
C LEU A 184 21.67 -1.97 6.11
N PHE A 185 20.38 -1.64 6.17
CA PHE A 185 19.80 -0.47 5.51
C PHE A 185 19.10 0.46 6.51
N PRO A 186 19.83 1.06 7.48
CA PRO A 186 19.22 1.84 8.56
C PRO A 186 18.62 3.17 8.09
N ASP A 187 18.96 3.60 6.88
CA ASP A 187 18.45 4.81 6.22
C ASP A 187 17.17 4.55 5.39
N LEU A 188 16.72 3.30 5.34
CA LEU A 188 15.54 2.88 4.56
C LEU A 188 14.51 2.19 5.45
N ASN A 189 13.26 2.19 5.00
CA ASN A 189 12.21 1.43 5.66
C ASN A 189 12.20 -0.01 5.14
N VAL A 190 12.61 -0.95 5.99
CA VAL A 190 12.69 -2.39 5.65
C VAL A 190 11.64 -3.14 6.45
N CYS A 191 10.66 -3.71 5.75
CA CYS A 191 9.55 -4.46 6.36
C CYS A 191 9.24 -5.74 5.57
N SER A 192 8.37 -6.56 6.12
CA SER A 192 7.83 -7.74 5.45
C SER A 192 6.31 -7.62 5.41
N ALA A 193 5.71 -7.85 4.25
CA ALA A 193 4.27 -7.80 4.07
C ALA A 193 3.65 -9.20 3.97
N LEU A 194 4.25 -10.11 3.24
CA LEU A 194 3.67 -11.43 2.93
C LEU A 194 4.75 -12.53 2.92
N GLY A 195 4.45 -13.65 3.57
CA GLY A 195 5.23 -14.88 3.43
C GLY A 195 6.74 -14.68 3.57
N ASN A 196 7.48 -15.03 2.53
CA ASN A 196 8.94 -14.98 2.47
C ASN A 196 9.49 -13.68 1.84
N ASN A 197 8.64 -12.65 1.60
CA ASN A 197 9.08 -11.39 1.01
C ASN A 197 9.63 -10.40 2.06
N VAL A 198 10.46 -9.49 1.56
CA VAL A 198 10.88 -8.26 2.25
C VAL A 198 10.72 -7.10 1.27
N GLU A 199 10.25 -5.97 1.77
CA GLU A 199 10.08 -4.73 1.04
C GLU A 199 10.98 -3.64 1.60
N ILE A 200 11.61 -2.88 0.73
CA ILE A 200 12.45 -1.72 1.05
C ILE A 200 11.85 -0.49 0.35
N ASN A 201 11.53 0.51 1.16
CA ASN A 201 11.03 1.79 0.69
C ASN A 201 11.88 2.94 1.25
N ALA A 202 11.77 4.13 0.66
CA ALA A 202 12.28 5.34 1.29
C ALA A 202 11.54 5.60 2.61
N PRO A 203 12.16 6.23 3.64
CA PRO A 203 11.52 6.47 4.94
C PRO A 203 10.21 7.27 4.83
N ALA A 204 10.16 8.23 3.90
CA ALA A 204 8.96 9.03 3.63
C ALA A 204 7.89 8.29 2.81
N ALA A 205 8.20 7.10 2.27
CA ALA A 205 7.23 6.24 1.60
C ALA A 205 6.44 5.45 2.64
N ASN A 206 5.51 6.11 3.29
CA ASN A 206 4.55 5.52 4.23
C ASN A 206 3.16 6.09 3.99
N LYS A 207 2.14 5.30 4.31
CA LYS A 207 0.74 5.65 4.02
C LYS A 207 0.28 6.92 4.76
N GLY A 208 0.84 7.21 5.94
CA GLY A 208 0.48 8.39 6.74
C GLY A 208 0.99 9.69 6.13
N ASP A 209 2.23 9.75 5.67
CA ASP A 209 2.78 10.95 5.03
C ASP A 209 2.15 11.20 3.67
N ALA A 210 1.83 10.14 2.91
CA ALA A 210 1.08 10.22 1.68
C ALA A 210 -0.34 10.75 1.90
N LEU A 211 -1.04 10.28 2.95
CA LEU A 211 -2.35 10.81 3.36
C LEU A 211 -2.30 12.30 3.67
N LYS A 212 -1.32 12.73 4.50
CA LYS A 212 -1.11 14.15 4.82
C LYS A 212 -0.81 14.99 3.58
N ALA A 213 -0.03 14.46 2.64
CA ALA A 213 0.28 15.14 1.39
C ALA A 213 -0.98 15.33 0.53
N LEU A 214 -1.84 14.32 0.43
CA LEU A 214 -3.10 14.42 -0.29
C LEU A 214 -4.07 15.39 0.39
N CYS A 215 -4.19 15.35 1.73
CA CYS A 215 -4.99 16.31 2.46
C CYS A 215 -4.56 17.76 2.17
N ARG A 216 -3.24 18.05 2.18
CA ARG A 216 -2.71 19.38 1.83
C ARG A 216 -3.07 19.79 0.42
N HIS A 217 -2.94 18.87 -0.55
CA HIS A 217 -3.30 19.13 -1.95
C HIS A 217 -4.78 19.50 -2.11
N LEU A 218 -5.66 18.84 -1.35
CA LEU A 218 -7.10 19.07 -1.37
C LEU A 218 -7.55 20.28 -0.51
N GLY A 219 -6.64 20.91 0.23
CA GLY A 219 -7.00 21.98 1.18
C GLY A 219 -7.82 21.49 2.37
N LEU A 220 -7.71 20.21 2.71
CA LEU A 220 -8.42 19.57 3.82
C LEU A 220 -7.51 19.47 5.06
N PRO A 221 -8.00 19.79 6.26
CA PRO A 221 -7.30 19.42 7.48
C PRO A 221 -7.27 17.90 7.63
N VAL A 222 -6.17 17.36 8.15
CA VAL A 222 -6.04 15.90 8.35
C VAL A 222 -7.10 15.35 9.30
N SER A 223 -7.60 16.17 10.23
CA SER A 223 -8.71 15.82 11.13
C SER A 223 -10.02 15.44 10.39
N GLN A 224 -10.18 15.85 9.13
CA GLN A 224 -11.29 15.44 8.28
C GLN A 224 -11.02 14.18 7.47
N SER A 225 -9.97 13.43 7.78
CA SER A 225 -9.69 12.13 7.16
C SER A 225 -10.10 10.97 8.05
N LEU A 226 -10.62 9.93 7.41
CA LEU A 226 -10.91 8.61 7.96
C LEU A 226 -9.97 7.61 7.30
N ALA A 227 -9.34 6.73 8.07
CA ALA A 227 -8.43 5.73 7.51
C ALA A 227 -8.79 4.33 8.03
N PHE A 228 -8.86 3.35 7.13
CA PHE A 228 -9.07 1.94 7.47
C PHE A 228 -7.83 1.12 7.13
N GLY A 229 -7.42 0.24 8.05
CA GLY A 229 -6.26 -0.62 7.84
C GLY A 229 -6.24 -1.82 8.79
N ASP A 230 -5.42 -2.82 8.47
CA ASP A 230 -5.26 -4.03 9.28
C ASP A 230 -3.79 -4.40 9.54
N GLY A 231 -2.86 -3.99 8.66
CA GLY A 231 -1.46 -4.37 8.71
C GLY A 231 -0.53 -3.31 9.31
N LEU A 232 0.69 -3.71 9.68
CA LEU A 232 1.70 -2.78 10.23
C LEU A 232 2.08 -1.64 9.28
N ASN A 233 1.95 -1.83 7.96
CA ASN A 233 2.14 -0.79 6.96
C ASN A 233 1.04 0.29 6.98
N ASP A 234 -0.09 0.02 7.67
CA ASP A 234 -1.20 0.97 7.86
C ASP A 234 -1.02 1.85 9.10
N LEU A 235 -0.17 1.42 10.04
CA LEU A 235 -0.04 2.08 11.34
C LEU A 235 0.17 3.59 11.21
N SER A 236 0.99 4.01 10.25
CA SER A 236 1.27 5.43 10.01
C SER A 236 0.04 6.22 9.57
N MET A 237 -0.85 5.65 8.74
CA MET A 237 -2.07 6.36 8.34
C MET A 237 -3.16 6.29 9.42
N ILE A 238 -3.26 5.19 10.15
CA ILE A 238 -4.17 5.05 11.30
C ILE A 238 -3.86 6.11 12.36
N GLN A 239 -2.57 6.35 12.65
CA GLN A 239 -2.13 7.38 13.59
C GLN A 239 -2.26 8.81 13.05
N ALA A 240 -2.16 8.99 11.74
CA ALA A 240 -2.19 10.31 11.11
C ALA A 240 -3.60 10.84 10.89
N ALA A 241 -4.57 9.98 10.61
CA ALA A 241 -5.94 10.34 10.27
C ALA A 241 -6.68 11.00 11.43
N GLY A 242 -7.72 11.78 11.11
CA GLY A 242 -8.66 12.31 12.10
C GLY A 242 -9.38 11.20 12.89
N LEU A 243 -9.72 10.10 12.20
CA LEU A 243 -10.14 8.86 12.81
C LEU A 243 -9.45 7.69 12.10
N GLY A 244 -8.55 7.01 12.80
CA GLY A 244 -7.99 5.72 12.38
C GLY A 244 -8.90 4.59 12.84
N VAL A 245 -9.27 3.70 11.93
CA VAL A 245 -10.13 2.54 12.17
C VAL A 245 -9.36 1.27 11.82
N ALA A 246 -9.11 0.41 12.80
CA ALA A 246 -8.51 -0.89 12.57
C ALA A 246 -9.60 -1.94 12.27
N MET A 247 -9.26 -2.90 11.40
CA MET A 247 -10.14 -4.05 11.19
C MET A 247 -10.04 -5.04 12.35
N GLU A 248 -11.12 -5.76 12.67
CA GLU A 248 -11.12 -6.78 13.72
C GLU A 248 -10.11 -7.91 13.45
N ASN A 249 -9.91 -8.26 12.18
CA ASN A 249 -8.87 -9.21 11.75
C ASN A 249 -7.45 -8.63 11.75
N GLY A 250 -7.28 -7.35 12.11
CA GLY A 250 -6.00 -6.64 12.00
C GLY A 250 -5.01 -6.99 13.11
N ASP A 251 -3.76 -6.55 12.88
CA ASP A 251 -2.64 -6.70 13.81
C ASP A 251 -2.95 -6.03 15.16
N PRO A 252 -2.59 -6.66 16.30
CA PRO A 252 -2.79 -6.08 17.62
C PRO A 252 -2.22 -4.67 17.81
N ALA A 253 -1.07 -4.37 17.19
CA ALA A 253 -0.46 -3.04 17.27
C ALA A 253 -1.28 -1.97 16.51
N VAL A 254 -1.88 -2.35 15.37
CA VAL A 254 -2.77 -1.46 14.60
C VAL A 254 -4.05 -1.20 15.38
N LYS A 255 -4.65 -2.25 15.97
CA LYS A 255 -5.84 -2.12 16.83
C LYS A 255 -5.58 -1.25 18.06
N ALA A 256 -4.41 -1.38 18.67
CA ALA A 256 -4.04 -0.56 19.84
C ALA A 256 -3.84 0.94 19.51
N ALA A 257 -3.50 1.26 18.26
CA ALA A 257 -3.27 2.63 17.80
C ALA A 257 -4.53 3.29 17.23
N ALA A 258 -5.57 2.51 16.91
CA ALA A 258 -6.79 3.00 16.27
C ALA A 258 -7.75 3.65 17.27
N GLY A 259 -8.49 4.65 16.81
CA GLY A 259 -9.58 5.28 17.56
C GLY A 259 -10.89 4.46 17.55
N ALA A 260 -11.03 3.51 16.61
CA ALA A 260 -12.18 2.64 16.50
C ALA A 260 -11.81 1.29 15.84
N ILE A 261 -12.67 0.30 16.01
CA ILE A 261 -12.54 -1.04 15.41
C ILE A 261 -13.76 -1.29 14.52
N ALA A 262 -13.50 -1.63 13.25
CA ALA A 262 -14.53 -2.11 12.33
C ALA A 262 -14.60 -3.64 12.35
N PRO A 263 -15.74 -4.26 12.00
CA PRO A 263 -15.84 -5.71 11.81
C PRO A 263 -14.79 -6.23 10.82
N SER A 264 -14.61 -7.57 10.78
CA SER A 264 -13.66 -8.21 9.87
C SER A 264 -13.92 -7.90 8.40
N CYS A 265 -12.85 -7.89 7.59
CA CYS A 265 -12.94 -7.70 6.14
C CYS A 265 -13.83 -8.76 5.44
N GLY A 266 -14.01 -9.94 6.02
CA GLY A 266 -14.92 -10.98 5.54
C GLY A 266 -16.41 -10.73 5.87
N GLU A 267 -16.72 -9.67 6.63
CA GLU A 267 -18.06 -9.35 7.14
C GLU A 267 -18.54 -7.96 6.69
N ASP A 268 -18.06 -7.47 5.55
CA ASP A 268 -18.31 -6.11 5.05
C ASP A 268 -17.90 -5.00 6.05
N GLY A 269 -16.82 -5.22 6.80
CA GLY A 269 -16.48 -4.39 7.95
C GLY A 269 -16.35 -2.91 7.65
N VAL A 270 -15.71 -2.55 6.52
CA VAL A 270 -15.60 -1.16 6.06
C VAL A 270 -16.99 -0.58 5.77
N GLY A 271 -17.80 -1.30 4.99
CA GLY A 271 -19.15 -0.86 4.60
C GLY A 271 -20.06 -0.63 5.78
N ARG A 272 -20.13 -1.61 6.70
CA ARG A 272 -20.95 -1.53 7.92
C ARG A 272 -20.54 -0.38 8.83
N PHE A 273 -19.23 -0.14 8.98
CA PHE A 273 -18.73 0.98 9.76
C PHE A 273 -19.10 2.33 9.10
N MET A 274 -18.90 2.43 7.77
CA MET A 274 -19.26 3.63 7.01
C MET A 274 -20.77 3.90 7.03
N GLU A 275 -21.63 2.86 6.93
CA GLU A 275 -23.08 3.01 7.04
C GLU A 275 -23.47 3.65 8.37
N THR A 276 -22.87 3.25 9.49
CA THR A 276 -23.08 3.89 10.79
C THR A 276 -22.73 5.38 10.78
N LEU A 277 -21.59 5.76 10.16
CA LEU A 277 -21.20 7.17 10.05
C LEU A 277 -22.12 7.96 9.11
N LEU A 278 -22.60 7.34 8.02
CA LEU A 278 -23.58 7.94 7.11
C LEU A 278 -24.92 8.23 7.80
N GLU A 279 -25.39 7.31 8.65
CA GLU A 279 -26.61 7.50 9.46
C GLU A 279 -26.46 8.61 10.49
N GLN A 280 -25.24 8.79 11.02
CA GLN A 280 -24.92 9.87 11.99
C GLN A 280 -24.66 11.22 11.31
N GLY A 281 -24.61 11.29 9.98
CA GLY A 281 -24.30 12.51 9.23
C GLY A 281 -22.82 12.93 9.32
N LEU A 282 -21.92 11.98 9.63
CA LEU A 282 -20.47 12.19 9.73
C LEU A 282 -19.73 11.88 8.42
N LEU A 283 -20.44 11.32 7.44
CA LEU A 283 -20.03 11.08 6.05
C LEU A 283 -21.06 11.65 5.11
#